data_70b0940eacc4c6581b9f86b10d71e0ac
#
_entry.id   70b0940eacc4c6581b9f86b10d71e0ac
#
_cell.length_a   1.000
_cell.length_b   1.000
_cell.length_c   1.000
_cell.angle_alpha   90.00
_cell.angle_beta   90.00
_cell.angle_gamma   90.00
#
_symmetry.space_group_name_H-M   'P 1'
#
loop_
_entity.id
_entity.type
_entity.pdbx_description
1 polymer ?
#
loop_
_entity_poly.entity_id
_entity_poly.type
_entity_poly.pdbx_seq_one_letter_code
_entity_poly.pdbx_strand_id
1 'polypeptide(L)'
;HDIDTLAEGIPIGVGTTVTGAALMLIDEVPVFAVFNIGDSRVYRFENNELVQVTTDHSVVQELVDAGIISAEDAEGHPESNVITRALGFRDDPRPDVVMVPVRTGLRLMICSDGLTKELGDDRIRLHLAAGLAAAETAGALVDAALAAGGRDNVTVAVVDVKSAPGSA
;
A
#
# COMPACT_ATOMS: atom_id res chain seq x y z
N HIS A 1 19.16 14.25 -4.54
CA HIS A 1 20.16 13.19 -4.69
C HIS A 1 19.48 12.03 -5.38
N ASP A 2 20.02 11.67 -6.51
CA ASP A 2 19.47 10.67 -7.39
C ASP A 2 19.79 9.27 -6.84
N ILE A 3 18.85 8.34 -6.91
CA ILE A 3 19.06 6.92 -6.51
C ILE A 3 20.24 6.34 -7.29
N ASP A 4 20.39 6.73 -8.56
CA ASP A 4 21.50 6.32 -9.42
C ASP A 4 22.86 6.71 -8.84
N THR A 5 22.97 7.86 -8.18
CA THR A 5 24.20 8.32 -7.53
C THR A 5 24.54 7.49 -6.28
N LEU A 6 23.52 6.99 -5.58
CA LEU A 6 23.71 6.08 -4.44
C LEU A 6 24.07 4.65 -4.88
N ALA A 7 23.73 4.29 -6.11
CA ALA A 7 24.04 2.98 -6.70
C ALA A 7 25.44 2.88 -7.28
N GLU A 8 26.18 4.00 -7.40
CA GLU A 8 27.57 4.00 -7.89
C GLU A 8 28.46 3.11 -7.02
N GLY A 9 28.90 2.00 -7.60
CA GLY A 9 29.78 1.02 -6.94
C GLY A 9 29.06 -0.16 -6.29
N ILE A 10 27.73 -0.27 -6.37
CA ILE A 10 26.96 -1.43 -5.92
C ILE A 10 26.61 -2.33 -7.12
N PRO A 11 27.20 -3.52 -7.26
CA PRO A 11 27.06 -4.36 -8.47
C PRO A 11 25.63 -4.85 -8.74
N ILE A 12 24.77 -4.86 -7.70
CA ILE A 12 23.38 -5.39 -7.75
C ILE A 12 22.36 -4.25 -8.01
N GLY A 13 22.79 -2.99 -7.97
CA GLY A 13 21.90 -1.83 -8.03
C GLY A 13 21.23 -1.55 -6.67
N VAL A 14 20.56 -0.41 -6.59
CA VAL A 14 19.73 0.00 -5.44
C VAL A 14 18.33 0.28 -5.96
N GLY A 15 17.31 -0.29 -5.35
CA GLY A 15 15.91 -0.04 -5.69
C GLY A 15 15.10 0.34 -4.46
N THR A 16 14.03 1.11 -4.67
CA THR A 16 13.04 1.41 -3.63
C THR A 16 11.63 1.39 -4.20
N THR A 17 10.66 1.07 -3.36
CA THR A 17 9.24 1.22 -3.67
C THR A 17 8.77 2.64 -3.39
N VAL A 18 7.69 3.06 -4.06
CA VAL A 18 7.00 4.32 -3.77
C VAL A 18 5.50 4.08 -3.83
N THR A 19 4.81 4.37 -2.75
CA THR A 19 3.35 4.31 -2.71
C THR A 19 2.80 5.52 -1.95
N GLY A 20 1.60 5.95 -2.31
CA GLY A 20 0.99 7.09 -1.65
C GLY A 20 -0.34 7.52 -2.25
N ALA A 21 -0.87 8.62 -1.70
CA ALA A 21 -2.09 9.26 -2.18
C ALA A 21 -1.92 10.78 -2.18
N ALA A 22 -2.21 11.41 -3.30
CA ALA A 22 -2.21 12.86 -3.45
C ALA A 22 -3.66 13.37 -3.55
N LEU A 23 -4.04 14.33 -2.72
CA LEU A 23 -5.34 15.00 -2.84
C LEU A 23 -5.30 15.98 -4.02
N MET A 24 -6.23 15.83 -4.94
CA MET A 24 -6.35 16.64 -6.14
C MET A 24 -7.78 17.15 -6.32
N LEU A 25 -7.96 18.20 -7.12
CA LEU A 25 -9.25 18.65 -7.61
C LEU A 25 -9.32 18.37 -9.11
N ILE A 26 -10.34 17.63 -9.54
CA ILE A 26 -10.67 17.41 -10.95
C ILE A 26 -12.06 18.01 -11.16
N ASP A 27 -12.14 19.06 -11.99
CA ASP A 27 -13.38 19.82 -12.21
C ASP A 27 -14.06 20.24 -10.88
N GLU A 28 -13.26 20.77 -9.96
CA GLU A 28 -13.65 21.17 -8.59
C GLU A 28 -14.10 20.03 -7.66
N VAL A 29 -14.03 18.77 -8.12
CA VAL A 29 -14.36 17.59 -7.31
C VAL A 29 -13.08 17.02 -6.68
N PRO A 30 -13.03 16.85 -5.34
CA PRO A 30 -11.87 16.29 -4.68
C PRO A 30 -11.75 14.79 -4.93
N VAL A 31 -10.54 14.36 -5.31
CA VAL A 31 -10.17 12.96 -5.52
C VAL A 31 -8.79 12.69 -4.92
N PHE A 32 -8.55 11.48 -4.48
CA PHE A 32 -7.20 11.01 -4.21
C PHE A 32 -6.65 10.33 -5.47
N ALA A 33 -5.52 10.83 -5.98
CA ALA A 33 -4.68 10.09 -6.91
C ALA A 33 -3.78 9.15 -6.09
N VAL A 34 -4.16 7.88 -6.02
CA VAL A 34 -3.38 6.82 -5.38
C VAL A 34 -2.38 6.31 -6.39
N PHE A 35 -1.10 6.31 -6.02
CA PHE A 35 -0.02 5.88 -6.91
C PHE A 35 0.84 4.79 -6.26
N ASN A 36 1.38 3.88 -7.08
CA ASN A 36 2.21 2.79 -6.62
C ASN A 36 3.32 2.42 -7.60
N ILE A 37 4.51 2.15 -7.06
CA ILE A 37 5.63 1.43 -7.67
C ILE A 37 6.16 0.48 -6.61
N GLY A 38 6.02 -0.83 -6.82
CA GLY A 38 6.45 -1.86 -5.88
C GLY A 38 5.30 -2.63 -5.25
N ASP A 39 5.53 -3.23 -4.10
CA ASP A 39 4.65 -4.11 -3.34
C ASP A 39 4.13 -3.50 -2.03
N SER A 40 4.42 -2.22 -1.79
CA SER A 40 3.74 -1.43 -0.76
C SER A 40 2.31 -1.15 -1.20
N ARG A 41 1.37 -1.06 -0.26
CA ARG A 41 -0.05 -1.06 -0.58
C ARG A 41 -0.77 0.17 -0.08
N VAL A 42 -1.84 0.56 -0.79
CA VAL A 42 -2.87 1.48 -0.32
C VAL A 42 -4.19 0.73 -0.27
N TYR A 43 -4.84 0.82 0.89
CA TYR A 43 -6.19 0.32 1.11
C TYR A 43 -7.16 1.47 1.31
N ARG A 44 -8.39 1.31 0.84
CA ARG A 44 -9.54 2.11 1.28
C ARG A 44 -10.37 1.31 2.27
N PHE A 45 -10.84 1.97 3.32
CA PHE A 45 -11.78 1.43 4.27
C PHE A 45 -12.99 2.37 4.34
N GLU A 46 -14.15 1.85 4.01
CA GLU A 46 -15.42 2.56 3.99
C GLU A 46 -16.56 1.57 4.25
N ASN A 47 -17.58 1.95 5.03
CA ASN A 47 -18.74 1.08 5.32
C ASN A 47 -18.36 -0.31 5.87
N ASN A 48 -17.30 -0.38 6.70
CA ASN A 48 -16.74 -1.61 7.26
C ASN A 48 -16.16 -2.60 6.23
N GLU A 49 -15.92 -2.14 5.01
CA GLU A 49 -15.27 -2.89 3.94
C GLU A 49 -13.83 -2.41 3.75
N LEU A 50 -12.89 -3.35 3.67
CA LEU A 50 -11.48 -3.10 3.34
C LEU A 50 -11.23 -3.54 1.90
N VAL A 51 -10.70 -2.65 1.09
CA VAL A 51 -10.37 -2.93 -0.31
C VAL A 51 -8.97 -2.43 -0.62
N GLN A 52 -8.11 -3.30 -1.11
CA GLN A 52 -6.81 -2.91 -1.66
C GLN A 52 -7.04 -2.10 -2.95
N VAL A 53 -6.47 -0.90 -3.02
CA VAL A 53 -6.59 0.02 -4.16
C VAL A 53 -5.47 -0.19 -5.16
N THR A 54 -4.27 -0.47 -4.66
CA THR A 54 -3.08 -0.70 -5.47
C THR A 54 -2.96 -2.17 -5.87
N THR A 55 -2.29 -2.42 -7.00
CA THR A 55 -1.85 -3.76 -7.39
C THR A 55 -0.37 -3.89 -7.12
N ASP A 56 0.07 -4.98 -6.53
CA ASP A 56 1.47 -5.21 -6.21
C ASP A 56 2.28 -5.46 -7.49
N HIS A 57 3.44 -4.85 -7.60
CA HIS A 57 4.40 -5.18 -8.65
C HIS A 57 5.33 -6.28 -8.14
N SER A 58 4.81 -7.51 -8.09
CA SER A 58 5.51 -8.70 -7.63
C SER A 58 5.30 -9.88 -8.57
N VAL A 59 6.23 -10.83 -8.55
CA VAL A 59 6.13 -12.06 -9.35
C VAL A 59 4.85 -12.82 -8.99
N VAL A 60 4.52 -12.92 -7.71
CA VAL A 60 3.32 -13.65 -7.27
C VAL A 60 2.04 -12.99 -7.74
N GLN A 61 1.97 -11.65 -7.81
CA GLN A 61 0.81 -10.96 -8.35
C GLN A 61 0.65 -11.24 -9.85
N GLU A 62 1.74 -11.25 -10.61
CA GLU A 62 1.69 -11.60 -12.04
C GLU A 62 1.21 -13.05 -12.26
N LEU A 63 1.59 -13.99 -11.38
CA LEU A 63 1.12 -15.37 -11.41
C LEU A 63 -0.38 -15.48 -11.07
N VAL A 64 -0.85 -14.69 -10.10
CA VAL A 64 -2.30 -14.61 -9.75
C VAL A 64 -3.10 -14.03 -10.92
N ASP A 65 -2.64 -12.93 -11.51
CA ASP A 65 -3.32 -12.26 -12.64
C ASP A 65 -3.38 -13.17 -13.89
N ALA A 66 -2.35 -14.01 -14.08
CA ALA A 66 -2.32 -15.02 -15.12
C ALA A 66 -3.17 -16.27 -14.80
N GLY A 67 -3.76 -16.36 -13.60
CA GLY A 67 -4.54 -17.52 -13.15
C GLY A 67 -3.70 -18.79 -12.93
N ILE A 68 -2.39 -18.64 -12.73
CA ILE A 68 -1.45 -19.76 -12.51
C ILE A 68 -1.52 -20.22 -11.05
N ILE A 69 -1.64 -19.29 -10.10
CA ILE A 69 -1.82 -19.56 -8.68
C ILE A 69 -3.04 -18.81 -8.15
N SER A 70 -3.58 -19.25 -7.01
CA SER A 70 -4.60 -18.49 -6.30
C SER A 70 -3.98 -17.36 -5.47
N ALA A 71 -4.80 -16.37 -5.06
CA ALA A 71 -4.35 -15.33 -4.15
C ALA A 71 -3.92 -15.89 -2.78
N GLU A 72 -4.56 -16.98 -2.32
CA GLU A 72 -4.19 -17.67 -1.08
C GLU A 72 -2.80 -18.32 -1.18
N ASP A 73 -2.48 -18.92 -2.34
CA ASP A 73 -1.19 -19.57 -2.58
C ASP A 73 -0.05 -18.55 -2.71
N ALA A 74 -0.35 -17.31 -3.09
CA ALA A 74 0.63 -16.24 -3.26
C ALA A 74 1.34 -15.86 -1.96
N GLU A 75 0.65 -15.88 -0.82
CA GLU A 75 1.22 -15.51 0.49
C GLU A 75 2.36 -16.43 0.94
N GLY A 76 2.25 -17.72 0.61
CA GLY A 76 3.25 -18.75 0.98
C GLY A 76 4.26 -19.07 -0.13
N HIS A 77 4.20 -18.38 -1.27
CA HIS A 77 5.02 -18.70 -2.42
C HIS A 77 6.50 -18.34 -2.20
N PRO A 78 7.46 -19.18 -2.67
CA PRO A 78 8.90 -18.90 -2.52
C PRO A 78 9.34 -17.54 -3.09
N GLU A 79 8.66 -17.05 -4.12
CA GLU A 79 8.93 -15.76 -4.78
C GLU A 79 8.03 -14.61 -4.28
N SER A 80 7.37 -14.77 -3.13
CA SER A 80 6.50 -13.72 -2.55
C SER A 80 7.20 -12.39 -2.25
N ASN A 81 8.55 -12.41 -2.11
CA ASN A 81 9.35 -11.21 -1.88
C ASN A 81 10.02 -10.66 -3.16
N VAL A 82 9.71 -11.21 -4.33
CA VAL A 82 10.33 -10.77 -5.58
C VAL A 82 9.48 -9.69 -6.22
N ILE A 83 9.98 -8.46 -6.19
CA ILE A 83 9.34 -7.31 -6.84
C ILE A 83 9.75 -7.23 -8.30
N THR A 84 8.81 -6.88 -9.18
CA THR A 84 9.02 -6.78 -10.63
C THR A 84 9.22 -5.32 -11.09
N ARG A 85 8.89 -4.34 -10.22
CA ARG A 85 9.04 -2.91 -10.51
C ARG A 85 9.47 -2.13 -9.28
N ALA A 86 10.57 -1.36 -9.39
CA ALA A 86 11.09 -0.49 -8.35
C ALA A 86 11.77 0.73 -8.95
N LEU A 87 11.81 1.86 -8.22
CA LEU A 87 12.67 3.00 -8.58
C LEU A 87 14.14 2.59 -8.43
N GLY A 88 15.00 3.02 -9.36
CA GLY A 88 16.42 2.68 -9.38
C GLY A 88 16.75 1.38 -10.11
N PHE A 89 15.76 0.62 -10.62
CA PHE A 89 15.98 -0.38 -11.65
C PHE A 89 16.21 0.34 -12.99
N ARG A 90 16.90 -0.34 -13.94
CA ARG A 90 17.47 0.24 -15.17
C ARG A 90 16.47 0.98 -16.07
N ASP A 91 15.18 0.68 -15.98
CA ASP A 91 14.13 1.34 -16.73
C ASP A 91 13.39 2.31 -15.79
N ASP A 92 13.07 3.51 -16.28
CA ASP A 92 12.29 4.52 -15.55
C ASP A 92 10.87 3.99 -15.31
N PRO A 93 10.55 3.45 -14.12
CA PRO A 93 9.30 2.78 -13.88
C PRO A 93 8.17 3.81 -13.76
N ARG A 94 7.11 3.63 -14.54
CA ARG A 94 5.92 4.46 -14.42
C ARG A 94 5.06 3.97 -13.24
N PRO A 95 4.57 4.89 -12.39
CA PRO A 95 3.62 4.53 -11.35
C PRO A 95 2.28 4.11 -11.96
N ASP A 96 1.66 3.11 -11.37
CA ASP A 96 0.23 2.90 -11.56
C ASP A 96 -0.53 3.93 -10.75
N VAL A 97 -1.61 4.49 -11.32
CA VAL A 97 -2.39 5.54 -10.67
C VAL A 97 -3.87 5.19 -10.72
N VAL A 98 -4.51 5.18 -9.54
CA VAL A 98 -5.95 4.93 -9.37
C VAL A 98 -6.61 6.14 -8.73
N MET A 99 -7.71 6.62 -9.32
CA MET A 99 -8.47 7.73 -8.76
C MET A 99 -9.52 7.23 -7.79
N VAL A 100 -9.44 7.68 -6.54
CA VAL A 100 -10.39 7.34 -5.47
C VAL A 100 -11.19 8.58 -5.10
N PRO A 101 -12.53 8.57 -5.29
CA PRO A 101 -13.37 9.69 -4.90
C PRO A 101 -13.27 9.99 -3.40
N VAL A 102 -13.12 11.27 -3.06
CA VAL A 102 -13.12 11.71 -1.66
C VAL A 102 -14.56 11.77 -1.15
N ARG A 103 -14.83 11.02 -0.07
CA ARG A 103 -16.13 10.97 0.59
C ARG A 103 -15.98 11.08 2.09
N THR A 104 -16.93 11.69 2.76
CA THR A 104 -16.98 11.72 4.23
C THR A 104 -17.03 10.31 4.78
N GLY A 105 -16.16 10.00 5.74
CA GLY A 105 -16.04 8.67 6.34
C GLY A 105 -15.07 7.72 5.63
N LEU A 106 -14.54 8.11 4.46
CA LEU A 106 -13.45 7.35 3.81
C LEU A 106 -12.20 7.40 4.69
N ARG A 107 -11.59 6.26 4.91
CA ARG A 107 -10.27 6.10 5.54
C ARG A 107 -9.33 5.44 4.53
N LEU A 108 -8.16 6.02 4.29
CA LEU A 108 -7.08 5.39 3.54
C LEU A 108 -6.03 4.88 4.53
N MET A 109 -5.49 3.70 4.24
CA MET A 109 -4.29 3.16 4.89
C MET A 109 -3.24 2.92 3.82
N ILE A 110 -2.03 3.40 4.08
CA ILE A 110 -0.85 3.23 3.24
C ILE A 110 0.16 2.47 4.07
N CYS A 111 0.70 1.37 3.56
CA CYS A 111 1.63 0.56 4.34
C CYS A 111 2.73 -0.07 3.48
N SER A 112 3.86 -0.39 4.14
CA SER A 112 4.87 -1.28 3.58
C SER A 112 4.41 -2.73 3.68
N ASP A 113 5.06 -3.60 2.93
CA ASP A 113 4.86 -5.06 2.92
C ASP A 113 5.08 -5.72 4.30
N GLY A 114 5.93 -5.13 5.15
CA GLY A 114 6.13 -5.60 6.53
C GLY A 114 4.85 -5.60 7.38
N LEU A 115 3.81 -4.81 7.04
CA LEU A 115 2.51 -4.92 7.69
C LEU A 115 1.75 -6.15 7.16
N THR A 116 1.61 -6.27 5.85
CA THR A 116 0.75 -7.27 5.19
C THR A 116 1.32 -8.69 5.26
N LYS A 117 2.64 -8.82 5.41
CA LYS A 117 3.31 -10.10 5.71
C LYS A 117 3.03 -10.65 7.11
N GLU A 118 2.66 -9.79 8.05
CA GLU A 118 2.38 -10.17 9.44
C GLU A 118 0.88 -10.19 9.77
N LEU A 119 0.08 -9.35 9.09
CA LEU A 119 -1.35 -9.20 9.33
C LEU A 119 -2.14 -9.42 8.05
N GLY A 120 -2.99 -10.44 8.04
CA GLY A 120 -3.98 -10.61 6.97
C GLY A 120 -5.05 -9.51 7.00
N ASP A 121 -5.75 -9.35 5.88
CA ASP A 121 -6.74 -8.28 5.64
C ASP A 121 -7.83 -8.23 6.70
N ASP A 122 -8.29 -9.36 7.23
CA ASP A 122 -9.29 -9.39 8.30
C ASP A 122 -8.81 -8.72 9.59
N ARG A 123 -7.55 -8.93 9.97
CA ARG A 123 -6.96 -8.28 11.15
C ARG A 123 -6.76 -6.79 10.92
N ILE A 124 -6.28 -6.40 9.74
CA ILE A 124 -6.14 -5.00 9.34
C ILE A 124 -7.51 -4.31 9.40
N ARG A 125 -8.54 -4.92 8.82
CA ARG A 125 -9.91 -4.41 8.83
C ARG A 125 -10.44 -4.16 10.24
N LEU A 126 -10.19 -5.08 11.19
CA LEU A 126 -10.60 -4.92 12.58
C LEU A 126 -9.96 -3.71 13.26
N HIS A 127 -8.66 -3.46 13.01
CA HIS A 127 -7.97 -2.28 13.53
C HIS A 127 -8.52 -0.98 12.93
N LEU A 128 -8.79 -0.96 11.61
CA LEU A 128 -9.37 0.20 10.94
C LEU A 128 -10.80 0.50 11.40
N ALA A 129 -11.56 -0.53 11.78
CA ALA A 129 -12.93 -0.43 12.27
C ALA A 129 -13.03 -0.04 13.77
N ALA A 130 -11.94 -0.04 14.51
CA ALA A 130 -11.95 0.15 15.98
C ALA A 130 -12.36 1.57 16.45
N GLY A 131 -12.59 2.50 15.53
CA GLY A 131 -13.02 3.87 15.86
C GLY A 131 -11.92 4.76 16.46
N LEU A 132 -10.68 4.32 16.44
CA LEU A 132 -9.54 5.10 16.91
C LEU A 132 -9.20 6.23 15.92
N ALA A 133 -8.55 7.28 16.42
CA ALA A 133 -7.99 8.34 15.55
C ALA A 133 -6.91 7.77 14.61
N ALA A 134 -6.65 8.45 13.49
CA ALA A 134 -5.74 7.97 12.46
C ALA A 134 -4.35 7.58 13.00
N ALA A 135 -3.75 8.44 13.85
CA ALA A 135 -2.44 8.17 14.45
C ALA A 135 -2.45 6.97 15.41
N GLU A 136 -3.51 6.83 16.23
CA GLU A 136 -3.67 5.70 17.15
C GLU A 136 -3.88 4.39 16.38
N THR A 137 -4.67 4.43 15.30
CA THR A 137 -4.89 3.27 14.42
C THR A 137 -3.58 2.83 13.77
N ALA A 138 -2.78 3.78 13.24
CA ALA A 138 -1.49 3.47 12.65
C ALA A 138 -0.54 2.83 13.67
N GLY A 139 -0.44 3.38 14.89
CA GLY A 139 0.35 2.80 15.98
C GLY A 139 -0.11 1.39 16.34
N ALA A 140 -1.42 1.17 16.52
CA ALA A 140 -1.98 -0.13 16.84
C ALA A 140 -1.71 -1.20 15.77
N LEU A 141 -1.70 -0.81 14.49
CA LEU A 141 -1.34 -1.71 13.38
C LEU A 141 0.14 -2.09 13.41
N VAL A 142 1.03 -1.13 13.66
CA VAL A 142 2.48 -1.39 13.81
C VAL A 142 2.72 -2.32 15.00
N ASP A 143 2.14 -2.03 16.17
CA ASP A 143 2.28 -2.86 17.38
C ASP A 143 1.77 -4.29 17.14
N ALA A 144 0.66 -4.43 16.42
CA ALA A 144 0.09 -5.74 16.09
C ALA A 144 0.98 -6.54 15.13
N ALA A 145 1.61 -5.89 14.14
CA ALA A 145 2.57 -6.53 13.24
C ALA A 145 3.83 -6.98 13.98
N LEU A 146 4.38 -6.12 14.85
CA LEU A 146 5.53 -6.47 15.70
C LEU A 146 5.22 -7.65 16.63
N ALA A 147 4.02 -7.69 17.21
CA ALA A 147 3.58 -8.79 18.06
C ALA A 147 3.34 -10.09 17.27
N ALA A 148 3.04 -10.02 15.97
CA ALA A 148 2.84 -11.18 15.10
C ALA A 148 4.16 -11.81 14.60
N GLY A 149 5.27 -11.07 14.70
CA GLY A 149 6.60 -11.57 14.30
C GLY A 149 7.59 -10.45 14.05
N GLY A 150 7.16 -9.36 13.42
CA GLY A 150 8.01 -8.19 13.14
C GLY A 150 9.25 -8.54 12.31
N ARG A 151 9.08 -9.41 11.30
CA ARG A 151 10.19 -9.94 10.49
C ARG A 151 10.79 -8.92 9.53
N ASP A 152 10.11 -7.79 9.34
CA ASP A 152 10.54 -6.72 8.44
C ASP A 152 10.22 -5.35 9.05
N ASN A 153 10.74 -4.27 8.44
CA ASN A 153 10.39 -2.90 8.79
C ASN A 153 8.91 -2.62 8.47
N VAL A 154 8.17 -2.12 9.45
CA VAL A 154 6.74 -1.82 9.32
C VAL A 154 6.52 -0.32 9.28
N THR A 155 5.92 0.17 8.20
CA THR A 155 5.49 1.55 8.07
C THR A 155 4.00 1.60 7.77
N VAL A 156 3.26 2.43 8.52
CA VAL A 156 1.81 2.63 8.32
C VAL A 156 1.48 4.11 8.40
N ALA A 157 0.70 4.59 7.44
CA ALA A 157 0.05 5.89 7.48
C ALA A 157 -1.46 5.72 7.31
N VAL A 158 -2.24 6.45 8.12
CA VAL A 158 -3.71 6.44 8.04
C VAL A 158 -4.21 7.86 7.81
N VAL A 159 -5.14 8.01 6.86
CA VAL A 159 -5.77 9.29 6.50
C VAL A 159 -7.28 9.17 6.63
N ASP A 160 -7.90 10.06 7.43
CA ASP A 160 -9.34 10.13 7.61
C ASP A 160 -9.93 11.31 6.86
N VAL A 161 -10.94 11.08 6.03
CA VAL A 161 -11.78 12.12 5.45
C VAL A 161 -12.91 12.43 6.41
N LYS A 162 -12.77 13.53 7.17
CA LYS A 162 -13.78 13.96 8.15
C LYS A 162 -14.98 14.64 7.53
N SER A 163 -14.76 15.37 6.42
CA SER A 163 -15.81 16.03 5.64
C SER A 163 -15.36 16.18 4.20
N ALA A 164 -16.27 15.95 3.27
CA ALA A 164 -16.06 16.19 1.85
C ALA A 164 -17.17 17.08 1.28
N PRO A 165 -16.87 17.96 0.31
CA PRO A 165 -17.91 18.76 -0.36
C PRO A 165 -18.95 17.85 -1.02
N GLY A 166 -20.24 18.16 -0.86
CA GLY A 166 -21.33 17.44 -1.52
C GLY A 166 -21.73 16.10 -0.92
N SER A 167 -21.17 15.69 0.22
CA SER A 167 -21.66 14.55 1.01
C SER A 167 -22.71 15.05 2.02
N ALA A 168 -23.93 15.19 1.57
CA ALA A 168 -25.12 15.42 2.40
C ALA A 168 -25.99 14.16 2.37
#